data_f1ee620998e51534ff6e08d3dc4c0e9d
#
_entry.id   f1ee620998e51534ff6e08d3dc4c0e9d
#
_cell.length_a   1.000
_cell.length_b   1.000
_cell.length_c   1.000
_cell.angle_alpha   90.00
_cell.angle_beta   90.00
_cell.angle_gamma   90.00
#
_symmetry.space_group_name_H-M   'P 1'
#
loop_
_entity.id
_entity.type
_entity.pdbx_description
1 polymer ?
#
loop_
_entity_poly.entity_id
_entity_poly.type
_entity_poly.pdbx_seq_one_letter_code
_entity_poly.pdbx_strand_id
1 'polypeptide(L)'
;MRAAPDTQEGIAAHLSAPLDRAGAWLAGARGWRRSVLALSAGAATALAFAPFYFLPLMAAGYAALVFLLDGAAGESNKRRAAFATGWFFGFGFFLVGLYWMAFSFFVQAEEFAWMAPFAVMGMPAFLALFFGGAAALAVSFWRPGASRVLVFAAALMLFEYARGHILTGLPWNLPGQALAGTAAGAQSAAIYGVYGLSLVALLAAMAPAAWKGAALKGVGISLGLAALLFGGGAARLAMPGPGVHDDVIVRVVQPNIPQREKIDWDLWGRNFAKHIELSKGAAPQGAKLFVLWPENAASLVTEVDGAMEMLAQELPRESTLLAGSVRRESDAAGKERYYNSLAVIAGAPAGAASHRIVVDYY
;
A
#
# COMPACT_ATOMS: atom_id res chain seq x y z
N MET A 1 -41.27 -20.51 39.31
CA MET A 1 -41.50 -20.15 37.90
C MET A 1 -40.13 -19.65 37.37
N ARG A 2 -39.39 -20.54 36.67
CA ARG A 2 -38.14 -20.14 36.00
C ARG A 2 -38.54 -19.45 34.70
N ALA A 3 -38.17 -18.18 34.52
CA ALA A 3 -38.36 -17.49 33.27
C ALA A 3 -37.68 -18.29 32.15
N ALA A 4 -38.40 -18.54 31.06
CA ALA A 4 -37.80 -19.12 29.85
C ALA A 4 -36.65 -18.19 29.38
N PRO A 5 -35.49 -18.73 28.98
CA PRO A 5 -34.41 -17.91 28.44
C PRO A 5 -34.97 -17.16 27.25
N ASP A 6 -34.64 -15.85 27.20
CA ASP A 6 -35.04 -14.96 26.12
C ASP A 6 -34.67 -15.62 24.78
N THR A 7 -35.66 -15.89 23.94
CA THR A 7 -35.50 -16.67 22.71
C THR A 7 -34.49 -16.00 21.74
N GLN A 8 -34.31 -14.70 21.82
CA GLN A 8 -33.33 -13.95 21.00
C GLN A 8 -31.88 -14.18 21.45
N GLU A 9 -31.61 -14.23 22.76
CA GLU A 9 -30.26 -14.52 23.26
C GLU A 9 -29.86 -15.99 22.95
N GLY A 10 -30.78 -16.91 23.02
CA GLY A 10 -30.53 -18.29 22.66
C GLY A 10 -30.21 -18.48 21.18
N ILE A 11 -30.92 -17.81 20.29
CA ILE A 11 -30.68 -17.84 18.84
C ILE A 11 -29.31 -17.21 18.50
N ALA A 12 -29.01 -16.05 19.07
CA ALA A 12 -27.73 -15.38 18.84
C ALA A 12 -26.54 -16.22 19.31
N ALA A 13 -26.64 -16.87 20.46
CA ALA A 13 -25.64 -17.79 20.99
C ALA A 13 -25.46 -19.02 20.09
N HIS A 14 -26.53 -19.58 19.58
CA HIS A 14 -26.48 -20.74 18.66
C HIS A 14 -25.82 -20.38 17.33
N LEU A 15 -26.11 -19.21 16.76
CA LEU A 15 -25.54 -18.74 15.50
C LEU A 15 -24.06 -18.33 15.64
N SER A 16 -23.62 -17.86 16.83
CA SER A 16 -22.21 -17.53 17.06
C SER A 16 -21.34 -18.75 17.37
N ALA A 17 -21.94 -19.86 17.80
CA ALA A 17 -21.22 -21.06 18.24
C ALA A 17 -20.18 -21.63 17.24
N PRO A 18 -20.40 -21.63 15.91
CA PRO A 18 -19.38 -22.08 14.96
C PRO A 18 -18.12 -21.18 14.96
N LEU A 19 -18.30 -19.86 14.98
CA LEU A 19 -17.20 -18.89 15.00
C LEU A 19 -16.44 -18.94 16.34
N ASP A 20 -17.16 -19.05 17.43
CA ASP A 20 -16.58 -19.17 18.77
C ASP A 20 -15.78 -20.48 18.91
N ARG A 21 -16.25 -21.59 18.33
CA ARG A 21 -15.52 -22.87 18.28
C ARG A 21 -14.25 -22.75 17.44
N ALA A 22 -14.31 -22.10 16.28
CA ALA A 22 -13.14 -21.84 15.45
C ALA A 22 -12.12 -20.99 16.20
N GLY A 23 -12.57 -19.93 16.88
CA GLY A 23 -11.70 -19.08 17.71
C GLY A 23 -11.05 -19.85 18.85
N ALA A 24 -11.79 -20.71 19.55
CA ALA A 24 -11.25 -21.55 20.62
C ALA A 24 -10.21 -22.56 20.09
N TRP A 25 -10.46 -23.15 18.92
CA TRP A 25 -9.53 -24.06 18.26
C TRP A 25 -8.22 -23.34 17.87
N LEU A 26 -8.30 -22.15 17.30
CA LEU A 26 -7.14 -21.33 16.98
C LEU A 26 -6.36 -20.95 18.25
N ALA A 27 -7.02 -20.52 19.32
CA ALA A 27 -6.40 -20.20 20.59
C ALA A 27 -5.74 -21.41 21.26
N GLY A 28 -6.22 -22.62 20.99
CA GLY A 28 -5.63 -23.87 21.45
C GLY A 28 -4.38 -24.30 20.69
N ALA A 29 -4.08 -23.70 19.54
CA ALA A 29 -2.90 -24.07 18.73
C ALA A 29 -1.59 -23.69 19.43
N ARG A 30 -0.58 -24.58 19.37
CA ARG A 30 0.73 -24.40 20.01
C ARG A 30 1.87 -24.84 19.10
N GLY A 31 3.07 -24.32 19.38
CA GLY A 31 4.29 -24.68 18.64
C GLY A 31 4.14 -24.46 17.12
N TRP A 32 4.65 -25.42 16.34
CA TRP A 32 4.66 -25.30 14.88
C TRP A 32 3.27 -25.16 14.25
N ARG A 33 2.24 -25.76 14.85
CA ARG A 33 0.84 -25.64 14.36
C ARG A 33 0.38 -24.19 14.39
N ARG A 34 0.69 -23.44 15.47
CA ARG A 34 0.38 -22.02 15.56
C ARG A 34 1.11 -21.23 14.48
N SER A 35 2.40 -21.53 14.24
CA SER A 35 3.20 -20.86 13.21
C SER A 35 2.63 -21.08 11.80
N VAL A 36 2.24 -22.31 11.45
CA VAL A 36 1.62 -22.63 10.17
C VAL A 36 0.28 -21.91 10.00
N LEU A 37 -0.58 -21.94 11.04
CA LEU A 37 -1.87 -21.25 11.00
C LEU A 37 -1.70 -19.74 10.86
N ALA A 38 -0.72 -19.13 11.56
CA ALA A 38 -0.42 -17.72 11.44
C ALA A 38 0.05 -17.37 10.03
N LEU A 39 0.99 -18.15 9.46
CA LEU A 39 1.48 -17.98 8.10
C LEU A 39 0.36 -18.06 7.07
N SER A 40 -0.50 -19.10 7.18
CA SER A 40 -1.63 -19.28 6.27
C SER A 40 -2.67 -18.15 6.38
N ALA A 41 -2.94 -17.68 7.61
CA ALA A 41 -3.84 -16.56 7.85
C ALA A 41 -3.28 -15.26 7.25
N GLY A 42 -1.97 -15.02 7.40
CA GLY A 42 -1.29 -13.87 6.78
C GLY A 42 -1.35 -13.93 5.26
N ALA A 43 -0.99 -15.07 4.67
CA ALA A 43 -1.07 -15.29 3.23
C ALA A 43 -2.48 -15.07 2.67
N ALA A 44 -3.50 -15.59 3.35
CA ALA A 44 -4.90 -15.35 2.99
C ALA A 44 -5.30 -13.87 3.10
N THR A 45 -4.82 -13.17 4.13
CA THR A 45 -5.08 -11.73 4.32
C THR A 45 -4.56 -10.90 3.16
N ALA A 46 -3.44 -11.28 2.53
CA ALA A 46 -2.88 -10.58 1.38
C ALA A 46 -3.84 -10.54 0.18
N LEU A 47 -4.73 -11.52 0.04
CA LEU A 47 -5.74 -11.55 -1.02
C LEU A 47 -6.84 -10.47 -0.86
N ALA A 48 -6.86 -9.77 0.26
CA ALA A 48 -7.72 -8.60 0.44
C ALA A 48 -7.20 -7.34 -0.26
N PHE A 49 -5.99 -7.40 -0.82
CA PHE A 49 -5.33 -6.30 -1.55
C PHE A 49 -5.38 -6.54 -3.06
N ALA A 50 -4.84 -5.56 -3.82
CA ALA A 50 -4.72 -5.69 -5.26
C ALA A 50 -4.00 -7.00 -5.66
N PRO A 51 -4.41 -7.65 -6.72
CA PRO A 51 -5.51 -7.31 -7.63
C PRO A 51 -6.88 -7.89 -7.20
N PHE A 52 -6.94 -8.68 -6.12
CA PHE A 52 -8.11 -9.49 -5.76
C PHE A 52 -9.18 -8.70 -4.97
N TYR A 53 -8.77 -7.86 -4.00
CA TYR A 53 -9.64 -7.06 -3.14
C TYR A 53 -10.74 -7.87 -2.41
N PHE A 54 -10.43 -9.13 -2.01
CA PHE A 54 -11.38 -9.99 -1.31
C PHE A 54 -11.37 -9.70 0.20
N LEU A 55 -12.00 -8.59 0.59
CA LEU A 55 -12.02 -8.05 1.96
C LEU A 55 -12.44 -9.05 3.06
N PRO A 56 -13.34 -10.04 2.85
CA PRO A 56 -13.64 -11.02 3.88
C PRO A 56 -12.42 -11.77 4.40
N LEU A 57 -11.39 -12.02 3.58
CA LEU A 57 -10.15 -12.65 4.03
C LEU A 57 -9.32 -11.77 4.96
N MET A 58 -9.43 -10.44 4.85
CA MET A 58 -8.81 -9.53 5.80
C MET A 58 -9.45 -9.71 7.20
N ALA A 59 -10.77 -9.74 7.28
CA ALA A 59 -11.47 -9.95 8.54
C ALA A 59 -11.18 -11.34 9.13
N ALA A 60 -11.22 -12.39 8.32
CA ALA A 60 -10.90 -13.74 8.76
C ALA A 60 -9.46 -13.87 9.26
N GLY A 61 -8.48 -13.31 8.53
CA GLY A 61 -7.07 -13.40 8.86
C GLY A 61 -6.69 -12.62 10.12
N TYR A 62 -7.13 -11.36 10.25
CA TYR A 62 -6.83 -10.59 11.46
C TYR A 62 -7.58 -11.09 12.69
N ALA A 63 -8.83 -11.57 12.55
CA ALA A 63 -9.53 -12.24 13.65
C ALA A 63 -8.82 -13.53 14.07
N ALA A 64 -8.34 -14.33 13.11
CA ALA A 64 -7.54 -15.52 13.39
C ALA A 64 -6.25 -15.17 14.13
N LEU A 65 -5.55 -14.10 13.72
CA LEU A 65 -4.34 -13.64 14.40
C LEU A 65 -4.63 -13.27 15.86
N VAL A 66 -5.73 -12.56 16.15
CA VAL A 66 -6.13 -12.23 17.54
C VAL A 66 -6.33 -13.51 18.36
N PHE A 67 -7.02 -14.53 17.82
CA PHE A 67 -7.22 -15.80 18.53
C PHE A 67 -5.89 -16.58 18.74
N LEU A 68 -4.99 -16.58 17.75
CA LEU A 68 -3.67 -17.20 17.89
C LEU A 68 -2.83 -16.49 18.97
N LEU A 69 -2.98 -15.15 19.09
CA LEU A 69 -2.34 -14.36 20.13
C LEU A 69 -2.98 -14.61 21.51
N ASP A 70 -4.29 -14.91 21.61
CA ASP A 70 -4.90 -15.37 22.86
C ASP A 70 -4.19 -16.64 23.39
N GLY A 71 -3.89 -17.59 22.47
CA GLY A 71 -3.11 -18.78 22.82
C GLY A 71 -1.67 -18.47 23.23
N ALA A 72 -1.02 -17.56 22.53
CA ALA A 72 0.35 -17.14 22.85
C ALA A 72 0.45 -16.43 24.21
N ALA A 73 -0.55 -15.61 24.56
CA ALA A 73 -0.61 -14.88 25.82
C ALA A 73 -0.68 -15.80 27.05
N GLY A 74 -1.16 -17.04 26.90
CA GLY A 74 -1.19 -18.06 27.95
C GLY A 74 0.12 -18.83 28.16
N GLU A 75 1.16 -18.60 27.36
CA GLU A 75 2.44 -19.30 27.50
C GLU A 75 3.37 -18.64 28.52
N SER A 76 4.28 -19.42 29.10
CA SER A 76 5.29 -18.92 30.05
C SER A 76 6.15 -17.82 29.47
N ASN A 77 6.56 -17.93 28.19
CA ASN A 77 7.27 -16.89 27.46
C ASN A 77 6.34 -16.24 26.40
N LYS A 78 5.29 -15.57 26.90
CA LYS A 78 4.23 -15.00 26.07
C LYS A 78 4.73 -14.02 25.00
N ARG A 79 5.77 -13.20 25.31
CA ARG A 79 6.31 -12.24 24.33
C ARG A 79 6.98 -12.94 23.15
N ARG A 80 7.77 -13.99 23.41
CA ARG A 80 8.42 -14.77 22.36
C ARG A 80 7.41 -15.52 21.51
N ALA A 81 6.40 -16.11 22.16
CA ALA A 81 5.33 -16.82 21.47
C ALA A 81 4.50 -15.87 20.58
N ALA A 82 4.17 -14.68 21.09
CA ALA A 82 3.45 -13.65 20.34
C ALA A 82 4.29 -13.08 19.19
N PHE A 83 5.57 -12.80 19.44
CA PHE A 83 6.51 -12.37 18.40
C PHE A 83 6.55 -13.37 17.25
N ALA A 84 6.76 -14.65 17.54
CA ALA A 84 6.78 -15.70 16.51
C ALA A 84 5.46 -15.79 15.77
N THR A 85 4.31 -15.71 16.47
CA THR A 85 2.98 -15.72 15.86
C THR A 85 2.78 -14.54 14.90
N GLY A 86 3.12 -13.33 15.35
CA GLY A 86 3.03 -12.11 14.51
C GLY A 86 4.01 -12.18 13.33
N TRP A 87 5.25 -12.67 13.58
CA TRP A 87 6.24 -12.78 12.52
C TRP A 87 5.81 -13.75 11.42
N PHE A 88 5.32 -14.95 11.77
CA PHE A 88 4.82 -15.90 10.77
C PHE A 88 3.62 -15.36 10.01
N PHE A 89 2.70 -14.65 10.67
CA PHE A 89 1.60 -13.98 9.99
C PHE A 89 2.11 -12.92 9.01
N GLY A 90 2.98 -12.02 9.48
CA GLY A 90 3.57 -10.97 8.63
C GLY A 90 4.37 -11.54 7.47
N PHE A 91 5.12 -12.63 7.71
CA PHE A 91 5.88 -13.31 6.66
C PHE A 91 4.95 -13.86 5.56
N GLY A 92 3.89 -14.58 5.93
CA GLY A 92 2.90 -15.07 4.96
C GLY A 92 2.20 -13.92 4.22
N PHE A 93 1.85 -12.86 4.94
CA PHE A 93 1.20 -11.67 4.38
C PHE A 93 2.09 -10.97 3.34
N PHE A 94 3.35 -10.70 3.65
CA PHE A 94 4.24 -10.02 2.73
C PHE A 94 4.77 -10.96 1.63
N LEU A 95 4.93 -12.25 1.89
CA LEU A 95 5.34 -13.22 0.88
C LEU A 95 4.35 -13.26 -0.29
N VAL A 96 3.05 -13.30 0.04
CA VAL A 96 1.98 -13.27 -0.97
C VAL A 96 1.72 -11.85 -1.49
N GLY A 97 1.78 -10.84 -0.63
CA GLY A 97 1.48 -9.45 -1.01
C GLY A 97 2.56 -8.77 -1.84
N LEU A 98 3.82 -9.24 -1.76
CA LEU A 98 4.97 -8.62 -2.44
C LEU A 98 5.67 -9.54 -3.44
N TYR A 99 5.08 -10.70 -3.80
CA TYR A 99 5.69 -11.66 -4.75
C TYR A 99 6.08 -11.01 -6.08
N TRP A 100 5.33 -10.01 -6.51
CA TRP A 100 5.56 -9.28 -7.76
C TRP A 100 6.92 -8.58 -7.82
N MET A 101 7.58 -8.33 -6.69
CA MET A 101 8.94 -7.78 -6.64
C MET A 101 9.94 -8.68 -7.35
N ALA A 102 9.66 -10.00 -7.45
CA ALA A 102 10.48 -10.93 -8.22
C ALA A 102 10.66 -10.50 -9.67
N PHE A 103 9.63 -9.91 -10.28
CA PHE A 103 9.67 -9.53 -11.71
C PHE A 103 10.74 -8.48 -12.02
N SER A 104 11.11 -7.64 -11.05
CA SER A 104 12.18 -6.65 -11.22
C SER A 104 13.54 -7.31 -11.54
N PHE A 105 13.79 -8.50 -10.98
CA PHE A 105 15.04 -9.24 -11.20
C PHE A 105 15.08 -9.96 -12.55
N PHE A 106 13.95 -10.10 -13.23
CA PHE A 106 13.87 -10.73 -14.55
C PHE A 106 13.97 -9.70 -15.70
N VAL A 107 14.08 -8.42 -15.42
CA VAL A 107 14.29 -7.38 -16.43
C VAL A 107 15.65 -7.57 -17.11
N GLN A 108 16.68 -7.88 -16.31
CA GLN A 108 18.02 -8.28 -16.76
C GLN A 108 18.34 -9.67 -16.15
N ALA A 109 17.63 -10.69 -16.66
CA ALA A 109 17.60 -12.02 -16.06
C ALA A 109 18.98 -12.69 -16.02
N GLU A 110 19.82 -12.47 -17.03
CA GLU A 110 21.16 -13.03 -17.12
C GLU A 110 22.05 -12.61 -15.95
N GLU A 111 21.80 -11.41 -15.38
CA GLU A 111 22.62 -10.85 -14.30
C GLU A 111 21.96 -11.01 -12.92
N PHE A 112 20.65 -10.78 -12.82
CA PHE A 112 19.97 -10.61 -11.52
C PHE A 112 18.96 -11.70 -11.16
N ALA A 113 18.58 -12.62 -12.05
CA ALA A 113 17.55 -13.62 -11.75
C ALA A 113 17.88 -14.48 -10.52
N TRP A 114 19.16 -14.77 -10.27
CA TRP A 114 19.60 -15.56 -9.12
C TRP A 114 19.32 -14.88 -7.77
N MET A 115 19.18 -13.54 -7.74
CA MET A 115 18.86 -12.77 -6.53
C MET A 115 17.37 -12.83 -6.18
N ALA A 116 16.49 -13.13 -7.14
CA ALA A 116 15.04 -13.10 -6.93
C ALA A 116 14.57 -13.96 -5.75
N PRO A 117 15.00 -15.21 -5.55
CA PRO A 117 14.59 -16.02 -4.40
C PRO A 117 14.97 -15.37 -3.04
N PHE A 118 16.16 -14.78 -2.97
CA PHE A 118 16.64 -14.12 -1.76
C PHE A 118 15.85 -12.84 -1.44
N ALA A 119 15.53 -12.05 -2.45
CA ALA A 119 14.72 -10.84 -2.29
C ALA A 119 13.28 -11.18 -1.89
N VAL A 120 12.66 -12.16 -2.57
CA VAL A 120 11.28 -12.60 -2.32
C VAL A 120 11.12 -13.23 -0.94
N MET A 121 12.16 -13.85 -0.39
CA MET A 121 12.13 -14.41 0.97
C MET A 121 12.63 -13.42 2.02
N GLY A 122 13.71 -12.71 1.72
CA GLY A 122 14.39 -11.82 2.67
C GLY A 122 13.59 -10.57 3.01
N MET A 123 13.00 -9.91 2.02
CA MET A 123 12.18 -8.72 2.26
C MET A 123 10.93 -9.03 3.09
N PRO A 124 10.10 -10.03 2.78
CA PRO A 124 9.00 -10.45 3.66
C PRO A 124 9.46 -10.83 5.06
N ALA A 125 10.58 -11.55 5.20
CA ALA A 125 11.12 -11.93 6.51
C ALA A 125 11.51 -10.71 7.34
N PHE A 126 12.14 -9.70 6.73
CA PHE A 126 12.47 -8.44 7.38
C PHE A 126 11.21 -7.65 7.76
N LEU A 127 10.26 -7.47 6.86
CA LEU A 127 9.03 -6.74 7.12
C LEU A 127 8.15 -7.41 8.18
N ALA A 128 8.20 -8.74 8.28
CA ALA A 128 7.51 -9.51 9.30
C ALA A 128 7.98 -9.19 10.73
N LEU A 129 9.19 -8.63 10.90
CA LEU A 129 9.68 -8.17 12.20
C LEU A 129 8.77 -7.12 12.83
N PHE A 130 8.15 -6.26 12.02
CA PHE A 130 7.21 -5.24 12.49
C PHE A 130 5.92 -5.87 13.04
N PHE A 131 5.38 -6.90 12.40
CA PHE A 131 4.23 -7.67 12.90
C PHE A 131 4.60 -8.44 14.19
N GLY A 132 5.79 -9.07 14.21
CA GLY A 132 6.30 -9.73 15.39
C GLY A 132 6.46 -8.77 16.57
N GLY A 133 7.07 -7.61 16.35
CA GLY A 133 7.25 -6.56 17.35
C GLY A 133 5.91 -6.03 17.87
N ALA A 134 4.95 -5.74 17.00
CA ALA A 134 3.61 -5.31 17.38
C ALA A 134 2.90 -6.35 18.26
N ALA A 135 2.96 -7.63 17.89
CA ALA A 135 2.36 -8.72 18.66
C ALA A 135 3.02 -8.88 20.03
N ALA A 136 4.38 -8.81 20.10
CA ALA A 136 5.12 -8.90 21.37
C ALA A 136 4.83 -7.70 22.29
N LEU A 137 4.66 -6.50 21.74
CA LEU A 137 4.28 -5.33 22.51
C LEU A 137 2.85 -5.48 23.03
N ALA A 138 1.90 -5.82 22.15
CA ALA A 138 0.49 -5.93 22.50
C ALA A 138 0.24 -6.97 23.60
N VAL A 139 0.93 -8.14 23.53
CA VAL A 139 0.71 -9.21 24.52
C VAL A 139 1.17 -8.81 25.94
N SER A 140 1.99 -7.77 26.07
CA SER A 140 2.40 -7.24 27.39
C SER A 140 1.24 -6.58 28.12
N PHE A 141 0.26 -6.07 27.40
CA PHE A 141 -0.96 -5.41 27.90
C PHE A 141 -2.23 -6.23 27.63
N TRP A 142 -2.07 -7.53 27.30
CA TRP A 142 -3.17 -8.38 26.88
C TRP A 142 -4.15 -8.68 28.01
N ARG A 143 -5.38 -8.29 27.82
CA ARG A 143 -6.49 -8.55 28.78
C ARG A 143 -7.66 -9.17 28.05
N PRO A 144 -8.44 -10.05 28.70
CA PRO A 144 -9.66 -10.59 28.10
C PRO A 144 -10.65 -9.48 27.67
N GLY A 145 -11.44 -9.76 26.65
CA GLY A 145 -12.47 -8.82 26.16
C GLY A 145 -11.98 -7.95 24.99
N ALA A 146 -12.76 -6.95 24.62
CA ALA A 146 -12.52 -6.10 23.45
C ALA A 146 -11.23 -5.27 23.55
N SER A 147 -10.75 -5.01 24.79
CA SER A 147 -9.53 -4.22 25.01
C SER A 147 -8.30 -4.79 24.30
N ARG A 148 -8.20 -6.12 24.14
CA ARG A 148 -7.05 -6.73 23.44
C ARG A 148 -7.02 -6.41 21.97
N VAL A 149 -8.20 -6.25 21.34
CA VAL A 149 -8.33 -5.81 19.94
C VAL A 149 -7.83 -4.37 19.81
N LEU A 150 -8.22 -3.48 20.70
CA LEU A 150 -7.77 -2.07 20.70
C LEU A 150 -6.27 -1.98 20.92
N VAL A 151 -5.73 -2.71 21.90
CA VAL A 151 -4.29 -2.74 22.20
C VAL A 151 -3.49 -3.26 20.99
N PHE A 152 -3.96 -4.34 20.37
CA PHE A 152 -3.26 -4.91 19.22
C PHE A 152 -3.36 -4.03 17.98
N ALA A 153 -4.52 -3.45 17.69
CA ALA A 153 -4.68 -2.51 16.60
C ALA A 153 -3.77 -1.28 16.77
N ALA A 154 -3.71 -0.71 17.98
CA ALA A 154 -2.82 0.42 18.28
C ALA A 154 -1.34 0.04 18.15
N ALA A 155 -0.93 -1.11 18.70
CA ALA A 155 0.44 -1.60 18.58
C ALA A 155 0.82 -1.85 17.11
N LEU A 156 -0.07 -2.50 16.34
CA LEU A 156 0.19 -2.77 14.94
C LEU A 156 0.30 -1.48 14.14
N MET A 157 -0.56 -0.48 14.39
CA MET A 157 -0.47 0.83 13.72
C MET A 157 0.81 1.58 14.05
N LEU A 158 1.30 1.50 15.28
CA LEU A 158 2.60 2.06 15.66
C LEU A 158 3.73 1.45 14.84
N PHE A 159 3.74 0.13 14.69
CA PHE A 159 4.76 -0.59 13.92
C PHE A 159 4.58 -0.40 12.40
N GLU A 160 3.37 -0.29 11.90
CA GLU A 160 3.08 0.06 10.50
C GLU A 160 3.56 1.48 10.17
N TYR A 161 3.34 2.43 11.08
CA TYR A 161 3.87 3.79 10.94
C TYR A 161 5.40 3.78 10.93
N ALA A 162 6.03 3.06 11.86
CA ALA A 162 7.48 2.89 11.88
C ALA A 162 8.00 2.26 10.59
N ARG A 163 7.36 1.20 10.08
CA ARG A 163 7.69 0.54 8.81
C ARG A 163 7.61 1.51 7.61
N GLY A 164 6.66 2.41 7.64
CA GLY A 164 6.48 3.42 6.60
C GLY A 164 7.51 4.56 6.61
N HIS A 165 8.36 4.67 7.67
CA HIS A 165 9.28 5.82 7.83
C HIS A 165 10.72 5.42 8.15
N ILE A 166 10.97 4.22 8.69
CA ILE A 166 12.33 3.73 9.00
C ILE A 166 13.00 3.24 7.71
N LEU A 167 14.30 3.50 7.55
CA LEU A 167 15.12 3.06 6.41
C LEU A 167 14.50 3.45 5.04
N THR A 168 14.13 4.71 4.88
CA THR A 168 13.40 5.27 3.73
C THR A 168 11.91 4.91 3.67
N GLY A 169 11.48 3.92 4.44
CA GLY A 169 10.10 3.47 4.55
C GLY A 169 9.59 2.58 3.41
N LEU A 170 8.69 1.66 3.75
CA LEU A 170 7.96 0.85 2.77
C LEU A 170 6.48 0.74 3.17
N PRO A 171 5.65 1.78 2.96
CA PRO A 171 4.25 1.80 3.39
C PRO A 171 3.30 1.06 2.44
N TRP A 172 3.72 -0.11 1.93
CA TRP A 172 2.93 -0.92 1.03
C TRP A 172 2.07 -1.92 1.78
N ASN A 173 0.90 -2.22 1.24
CA ASN A 173 -0.11 -3.11 1.83
C ASN A 173 -0.53 -2.69 3.25
N LEU A 174 -0.64 -1.38 3.51
CA LEU A 174 -1.28 -0.89 4.72
C LEU A 174 -2.76 -1.32 4.75
N PRO A 175 -3.31 -1.71 5.90
CA PRO A 175 -4.68 -2.23 5.98
C PRO A 175 -5.75 -1.37 5.31
N GLY A 176 -5.61 -0.02 5.37
CA GLY A 176 -6.52 0.91 4.69
C GLY A 176 -6.47 0.85 3.16
N GLN A 177 -5.35 0.41 2.58
CA GLN A 177 -5.20 0.29 1.13
C GLN A 177 -6.07 -0.84 0.54
N ALA A 178 -6.45 -1.84 1.35
CA ALA A 178 -7.39 -2.87 0.92
C ALA A 178 -8.76 -2.29 0.51
N LEU A 179 -9.15 -1.14 1.08
CA LEU A 179 -10.42 -0.48 0.75
C LEU A 179 -10.36 0.32 -0.56
N ALA A 180 -9.16 0.53 -1.10
CA ALA A 180 -8.95 1.29 -2.34
C ALA A 180 -9.39 0.55 -3.62
N GLY A 181 -9.85 -0.70 -3.51
CA GLY A 181 -10.44 -1.46 -4.61
C GLY A 181 -11.70 -0.81 -5.21
N THR A 182 -12.31 0.14 -4.50
CA THR A 182 -13.43 0.95 -4.98
C THR A 182 -13.21 2.42 -4.68
N ALA A 183 -13.73 3.30 -5.53
CA ALA A 183 -13.68 4.74 -5.30
C ALA A 183 -14.34 5.13 -3.95
N ALA A 184 -15.47 4.51 -3.60
CA ALA A 184 -16.15 4.76 -2.34
C ALA A 184 -15.30 4.36 -1.12
N GLY A 185 -14.67 3.19 -1.14
CA GLY A 185 -13.79 2.74 -0.06
C GLY A 185 -12.58 3.65 0.15
N ALA A 186 -12.03 4.21 -0.94
CA ALA A 186 -10.88 5.11 -0.88
C ALA A 186 -11.22 6.49 -0.28
N GLN A 187 -12.50 6.94 -0.34
CA GLN A 187 -12.89 8.31 0.05
C GLN A 187 -12.57 8.65 1.50
N SER A 188 -12.65 7.68 2.38
CA SER A 188 -12.38 7.91 3.82
C SER A 188 -10.92 8.29 4.10
N ALA A 189 -10.00 7.96 3.19
CA ALA A 189 -8.60 8.40 3.27
C ALA A 189 -8.46 9.93 3.19
N ALA A 190 -9.40 10.62 2.55
CA ALA A 190 -9.39 12.10 2.49
C ALA A 190 -9.64 12.75 3.87
N ILE A 191 -10.21 12.01 4.83
CA ILE A 191 -10.51 12.49 6.18
C ILE A 191 -9.42 12.05 7.16
N TYR A 192 -9.04 10.79 7.12
CA TYR A 192 -8.17 10.17 8.14
C TYR A 192 -6.74 9.94 7.65
N GLY A 193 -6.44 10.18 6.37
CA GLY A 193 -5.23 9.69 5.73
C GLY A 193 -5.22 8.15 5.67
N VAL A 194 -4.21 7.58 5.03
CA VAL A 194 -4.10 6.12 4.89
C VAL A 194 -3.88 5.41 6.22
N TYR A 195 -3.16 6.01 7.15
CA TYR A 195 -2.89 5.41 8.47
C TYR A 195 -4.14 5.41 9.37
N GLY A 196 -4.90 6.51 9.40
CA GLY A 196 -6.16 6.53 10.14
C GLY A 196 -7.20 5.58 9.56
N LEU A 197 -7.30 5.50 8.23
CA LEU A 197 -8.14 4.52 7.55
C LEU A 197 -7.68 3.09 7.86
N SER A 198 -6.37 2.84 7.95
CA SER A 198 -5.82 1.53 8.33
C SER A 198 -6.21 1.13 9.75
N LEU A 199 -6.20 2.07 10.70
CA LEU A 199 -6.67 1.80 12.07
C LEU A 199 -8.14 1.37 12.09
N VAL A 200 -9.01 2.09 11.39
CA VAL A 200 -10.43 1.74 11.32
C VAL A 200 -10.64 0.40 10.63
N ALA A 201 -9.92 0.13 9.55
CA ALA A 201 -9.95 -1.15 8.83
C ALA A 201 -9.50 -2.31 9.73
N LEU A 202 -8.43 -2.15 10.51
CA LEU A 202 -7.97 -3.15 11.49
C LEU A 202 -9.01 -3.40 12.58
N LEU A 203 -9.59 -2.35 13.15
CA LEU A 203 -10.64 -2.50 14.17
C LEU A 203 -11.85 -3.25 13.62
N ALA A 204 -12.26 -2.93 12.40
CA ALA A 204 -13.32 -3.66 11.72
C ALA A 204 -12.94 -5.14 11.48
N ALA A 205 -11.73 -5.40 10.97
CA ALA A 205 -11.28 -6.75 10.68
C ALA A 205 -11.11 -7.62 11.93
N MET A 206 -10.70 -7.06 13.07
CA MET A 206 -10.48 -7.77 14.33
C MET A 206 -11.75 -7.89 15.20
N ALA A 207 -12.80 -7.11 14.91
CA ALA A 207 -14.01 -7.08 15.73
C ALA A 207 -14.67 -8.45 15.94
N PRO A 208 -14.68 -9.42 14.97
CA PRO A 208 -15.21 -10.75 15.21
C PRO A 208 -14.55 -11.49 16.37
N ALA A 209 -13.29 -11.18 16.68
CA ALA A 209 -12.58 -11.77 17.81
C ALA A 209 -12.75 -11.00 19.13
N ALA A 210 -13.44 -9.85 19.16
CA ALA A 210 -13.47 -8.97 20.33
C ALA A 210 -14.18 -9.60 21.56
N TRP A 211 -15.21 -10.38 21.33
CA TRP A 211 -16.04 -10.96 22.42
C TRP A 211 -16.13 -12.47 22.30
N LYS A 212 -15.69 -13.19 23.34
CA LYS A 212 -15.89 -14.65 23.45
C LYS A 212 -17.38 -14.94 23.71
N GLY A 213 -17.94 -15.90 23.02
CA GLY A 213 -19.36 -16.26 23.13
C GLY A 213 -20.33 -15.32 22.42
N ALA A 214 -19.81 -14.31 21.72
CA ALA A 214 -20.62 -13.33 21.00
C ALA A 214 -19.95 -12.85 19.71
N ALA A 215 -19.37 -13.78 18.95
CA ALA A 215 -18.65 -13.47 17.70
C ALA A 215 -19.53 -12.71 16.70
N LEU A 216 -20.85 -13.03 16.62
CA LEU A 216 -21.79 -12.31 15.75
C LEU A 216 -21.92 -10.82 16.08
N LYS A 217 -21.80 -10.44 17.37
CA LYS A 217 -21.74 -9.01 17.73
C LYS A 217 -20.55 -8.32 17.07
N GLY A 218 -19.39 -8.98 17.07
CA GLY A 218 -18.20 -8.51 16.40
C GLY A 218 -18.37 -8.41 14.87
N VAL A 219 -18.98 -9.43 14.26
CA VAL A 219 -19.31 -9.41 12.82
C VAL A 219 -20.26 -8.25 12.50
N GLY A 220 -21.29 -8.01 13.31
CA GLY A 220 -22.20 -6.88 13.15
C GLY A 220 -21.47 -5.52 13.21
N ILE A 221 -20.52 -5.38 14.12
CA ILE A 221 -19.66 -4.17 14.19
C ILE A 221 -18.78 -4.03 12.95
N SER A 222 -18.17 -5.12 12.48
CA SER A 222 -17.39 -5.10 11.23
C SER A 222 -18.22 -4.63 10.05
N LEU A 223 -19.41 -5.20 9.88
CA LEU A 223 -20.32 -4.82 8.79
C LEU A 223 -20.81 -3.37 8.94
N GLY A 224 -21.11 -2.92 10.17
CA GLY A 224 -21.50 -1.54 10.46
C GLY A 224 -20.39 -0.53 10.11
N LEU A 225 -19.15 -0.84 10.50
CA LEU A 225 -18.00 0.00 10.13
C LEU A 225 -17.75 -0.01 8.62
N ALA A 226 -17.84 -1.17 7.97
CA ALA A 226 -17.74 -1.26 6.52
C ALA A 226 -18.84 -0.44 5.84
N ALA A 227 -20.10 -0.57 6.26
CA ALA A 227 -21.22 0.20 5.73
C ALA A 227 -21.01 1.71 5.91
N LEU A 228 -20.48 2.13 7.07
CA LEU A 228 -20.16 3.53 7.33
C LEU A 228 -19.06 4.05 6.39
N LEU A 229 -17.98 3.28 6.20
CA LEU A 229 -16.87 3.67 5.33
C LEU A 229 -17.30 3.74 3.86
N PHE A 230 -17.94 2.68 3.35
CA PHE A 230 -18.37 2.64 1.96
C PHE A 230 -19.58 3.55 1.69
N GLY A 231 -20.56 3.59 2.59
CA GLY A 231 -21.73 4.47 2.48
C GLY A 231 -21.35 5.94 2.61
N GLY A 232 -20.51 6.29 3.56
CA GLY A 232 -19.95 7.64 3.72
C GLY A 232 -19.13 8.07 2.49
N GLY A 233 -18.33 7.15 1.96
CA GLY A 233 -17.57 7.39 0.73
C GLY A 233 -18.45 7.57 -0.50
N ALA A 234 -19.50 6.78 -0.65
CA ALA A 234 -20.48 6.93 -1.71
C ALA A 234 -21.24 8.27 -1.61
N ALA A 235 -21.66 8.65 -0.39
CA ALA A 235 -22.28 9.94 -0.13
C ALA A 235 -21.35 11.10 -0.50
N ARG A 236 -20.06 11.02 -0.15
CA ARG A 236 -19.06 12.03 -0.52
C ARG A 236 -18.88 12.15 -2.03
N LEU A 237 -18.86 11.04 -2.76
CA LEU A 237 -18.77 11.03 -4.23
C LEU A 237 -20.01 11.62 -4.91
N ALA A 238 -21.18 11.54 -4.25
CA ALA A 238 -22.41 12.14 -4.76
C ALA A 238 -22.50 13.66 -4.51
N MET A 239 -21.62 14.23 -3.65
CA MET A 239 -21.56 15.67 -3.45
C MET A 239 -20.94 16.35 -4.68
N PRO A 240 -21.37 17.59 -5.02
CA PRO A 240 -20.70 18.36 -6.05
C PRO A 240 -19.19 18.46 -5.75
N GLY A 241 -18.38 18.09 -6.72
CA GLY A 241 -16.93 18.25 -6.64
C GLY A 241 -16.52 19.73 -6.64
N PRO A 242 -15.26 20.04 -6.31
CA PRO A 242 -14.71 21.35 -6.61
C PRO A 242 -14.85 21.61 -8.11
N GLY A 243 -15.09 22.87 -8.47
CA GLY A 243 -15.24 23.26 -9.88
C GLY A 243 -14.02 22.80 -10.70
N VAL A 244 -14.27 22.45 -11.94
CA VAL A 244 -13.21 22.16 -12.91
C VAL A 244 -12.64 23.49 -13.39
N HIS A 245 -11.31 23.58 -13.50
CA HIS A 245 -10.63 24.71 -14.12
C HIS A 245 -10.64 24.51 -15.65
N ASP A 246 -11.57 25.12 -16.34
CA ASP A 246 -11.73 24.98 -17.81
C ASP A 246 -10.55 25.62 -18.59
N ASP A 247 -9.79 26.50 -17.93
CA ASP A 247 -8.60 27.15 -18.45
C ASP A 247 -7.32 26.31 -18.26
N VAL A 248 -7.40 25.12 -17.64
CA VAL A 248 -6.24 24.25 -17.39
C VAL A 248 -6.49 22.88 -18.01
N ILE A 249 -5.61 22.47 -18.90
CA ILE A 249 -5.61 21.15 -19.52
C ILE A 249 -4.38 20.36 -19.07
N VAL A 250 -4.57 19.14 -18.63
CA VAL A 250 -3.49 18.22 -18.29
C VAL A 250 -3.46 17.08 -19.30
N ARG A 251 -2.35 16.94 -20.02
CA ARG A 251 -2.08 15.83 -20.93
C ARG A 251 -1.15 14.84 -20.27
N VAL A 252 -1.68 13.70 -19.88
CA VAL A 252 -0.87 12.59 -19.35
C VAL A 252 -0.35 11.76 -20.52
N VAL A 253 0.97 11.69 -20.66
CA VAL A 253 1.66 10.92 -21.70
C VAL A 253 1.99 9.55 -21.16
N GLN A 254 1.42 8.51 -21.76
CA GLN A 254 1.71 7.12 -21.43
C GLN A 254 2.23 6.36 -22.64
N PRO A 255 3.55 6.33 -22.87
CA PRO A 255 4.15 5.71 -24.05
C PRO A 255 4.17 4.17 -23.98
N ASN A 256 3.91 3.59 -22.81
CA ASN A 256 3.90 2.15 -22.56
C ASN A 256 5.17 1.45 -23.09
N ILE A 257 6.33 1.96 -22.67
CA ILE A 257 7.63 1.40 -23.04
C ILE A 257 7.97 0.28 -22.05
N PRO A 258 8.28 -0.94 -22.54
CA PRO A 258 8.72 -2.03 -21.68
C PRO A 258 9.96 -1.64 -20.86
N GLN A 259 10.04 -2.09 -19.59
CA GLN A 259 11.15 -1.72 -18.71
C GLN A 259 12.51 -2.11 -19.28
N ARG A 260 12.61 -3.24 -19.97
CA ARG A 260 13.84 -3.69 -20.64
C ARG A 260 14.33 -2.70 -21.71
N GLU A 261 13.40 -2.09 -22.45
CA GLU A 261 13.72 -1.09 -23.46
C GLU A 261 14.09 0.27 -22.86
N LYS A 262 13.63 0.57 -21.61
CA LYS A 262 14.00 1.82 -20.94
C LYS A 262 15.46 1.87 -20.52
N ILE A 263 16.06 0.73 -20.20
CA ILE A 263 17.46 0.62 -19.77
C ILE A 263 18.44 0.44 -20.93
N ASP A 264 17.93 0.24 -22.15
CA ASP A 264 18.72 0.08 -23.38
C ASP A 264 19.01 1.45 -23.99
N TRP A 265 20.27 1.87 -23.92
CA TRP A 265 20.71 3.16 -24.45
C TRP A 265 20.56 3.28 -25.96
N ASP A 266 20.66 2.18 -26.70
CA ASP A 266 20.47 2.19 -28.16
C ASP A 266 19.02 2.54 -28.54
N LEU A 267 18.08 2.29 -27.64
CA LEU A 267 16.66 2.59 -27.80
C LEU A 267 16.24 3.94 -27.21
N TRP A 268 17.14 4.63 -26.50
CA TRP A 268 16.83 5.88 -25.82
C TRP A 268 16.21 6.92 -26.74
N GLY A 269 16.83 7.20 -27.88
CA GLY A 269 16.34 8.19 -28.85
C GLY A 269 14.94 7.86 -29.38
N ARG A 270 14.68 6.60 -29.70
CA ARG A 270 13.35 6.13 -30.13
C ARG A 270 12.30 6.31 -29.02
N ASN A 271 12.64 5.94 -27.81
CA ASN A 271 11.75 6.04 -26.66
C ASN A 271 11.44 7.50 -26.35
N PHE A 272 12.45 8.36 -26.42
CA PHE A 272 12.31 9.80 -26.24
C PHE A 272 11.44 10.44 -27.32
N ALA A 273 11.65 10.11 -28.60
CA ALA A 273 10.81 10.57 -29.70
C ALA A 273 9.35 10.18 -29.55
N LYS A 274 9.08 8.99 -29.00
CA LYS A 274 7.71 8.54 -28.72
C LYS A 274 7.02 9.42 -27.66
N HIS A 275 7.72 9.86 -26.62
CA HIS A 275 7.18 10.79 -25.63
C HIS A 275 6.87 12.16 -26.29
N ILE A 276 7.78 12.67 -27.11
CA ILE A 276 7.56 13.93 -27.85
C ILE A 276 6.32 13.81 -28.73
N GLU A 277 6.20 12.75 -29.51
CA GLU A 277 5.07 12.55 -30.44
C GLU A 277 3.73 12.55 -29.70
N LEU A 278 3.64 11.86 -28.55
CA LEU A 278 2.44 11.83 -27.72
C LEU A 278 2.16 13.17 -27.01
N SER A 279 3.16 14.04 -26.93
CA SER A 279 3.03 15.38 -26.34
C SER A 279 2.48 16.42 -27.32
N LYS A 280 2.51 16.14 -28.61
CA LYS A 280 2.07 17.05 -29.67
C LYS A 280 0.57 17.35 -29.61
N GLY A 281 0.17 18.45 -30.21
CA GLY A 281 -1.22 18.92 -30.28
C GLY A 281 -1.46 20.11 -29.37
N ALA A 282 -2.01 21.16 -29.93
CA ALA A 282 -2.29 22.41 -29.23
C ALA A 282 -3.36 22.22 -28.13
N ALA A 283 -3.31 23.06 -27.12
CA ALA A 283 -4.43 23.31 -26.23
C ALA A 283 -5.50 24.15 -26.92
N PRO A 284 -6.77 24.11 -26.47
CA PRO A 284 -7.75 25.11 -26.82
C PRO A 284 -7.24 26.52 -26.54
N GLN A 285 -7.67 27.48 -27.33
CA GLN A 285 -7.24 28.87 -27.21
C GLN A 285 -7.53 29.43 -25.80
N GLY A 286 -6.53 30.00 -25.15
CA GLY A 286 -6.65 30.56 -23.80
C GLY A 286 -6.46 29.57 -22.66
N ALA A 287 -6.32 28.27 -22.94
CA ALA A 287 -6.07 27.27 -21.91
C ALA A 287 -4.55 27.04 -21.69
N LYS A 288 -4.15 26.86 -20.43
CA LYS A 288 -2.80 26.45 -20.04
C LYS A 288 -2.67 24.93 -20.19
N LEU A 289 -1.68 24.48 -20.95
CA LEU A 289 -1.44 23.05 -21.16
C LEU A 289 -0.26 22.57 -20.28
N PHE A 290 -0.53 21.61 -19.40
CA PHE A 290 0.49 20.86 -18.70
C PHE A 290 0.65 19.49 -19.33
N VAL A 291 1.86 19.12 -19.72
CA VAL A 291 2.20 17.82 -20.28
C VAL A 291 2.94 17.04 -19.19
N LEU A 292 2.43 15.89 -18.80
CA LEU A 292 3.01 15.06 -17.74
C LEU A 292 3.65 13.81 -18.36
N TRP A 293 4.95 13.65 -18.18
CA TRP A 293 5.69 12.44 -18.54
C TRP A 293 5.89 11.56 -17.30
N PRO A 294 5.96 10.22 -17.47
CA PRO A 294 6.17 9.31 -16.37
C PRO A 294 7.54 9.45 -15.71
N GLU A 295 7.73 8.77 -14.59
CA GLU A 295 9.02 8.65 -13.89
C GLU A 295 10.08 8.08 -14.84
N ASN A 296 11.29 8.64 -14.77
CA ASN A 296 12.44 8.27 -15.62
C ASN A 296 12.16 8.31 -17.14
N ALA A 297 11.22 9.13 -17.56
CA ALA A 297 10.92 9.29 -18.99
C ALA A 297 11.99 10.07 -19.75
N ALA A 298 12.65 10.98 -19.05
CA ALA A 298 13.68 11.87 -19.58
C ALA A 298 15.00 11.69 -18.81
N SER A 299 15.42 10.44 -18.55
CA SER A 299 16.65 10.15 -17.82
C SER A 299 17.83 10.85 -18.46
N LEU A 300 18.63 11.55 -17.65
CA LEU A 300 19.81 12.31 -18.04
C LEU A 300 19.58 13.39 -19.12
N VAL A 301 18.34 13.81 -19.37
CA VAL A 301 18.02 14.85 -20.33
C VAL A 301 18.73 16.18 -20.01
N THR A 302 19.00 16.42 -18.72
CA THR A 302 19.74 17.60 -18.24
C THR A 302 21.23 17.56 -18.57
N GLU A 303 21.76 16.40 -18.96
CA GLU A 303 23.19 16.18 -19.24
C GLU A 303 23.49 16.06 -20.74
N VAL A 304 22.44 15.91 -21.55
CA VAL A 304 22.59 15.89 -23.01
C VAL A 304 22.51 17.32 -23.54
N ASP A 305 23.58 17.80 -24.09
CA ASP A 305 23.68 19.17 -24.65
C ASP A 305 22.55 19.41 -25.66
N GLY A 306 21.81 20.50 -25.47
CA GLY A 306 20.72 20.90 -26.36
C GLY A 306 19.41 20.10 -26.22
N ALA A 307 19.37 19.03 -25.42
CA ALA A 307 18.16 18.21 -25.31
C ALA A 307 16.98 18.96 -24.67
N MET A 308 17.26 19.80 -23.68
CA MET A 308 16.23 20.62 -23.02
C MET A 308 15.69 21.70 -23.97
N GLU A 309 16.54 22.28 -24.76
CA GLU A 309 16.20 23.28 -25.79
C GLU A 309 15.37 22.63 -26.91
N MET A 310 15.78 21.45 -27.37
CA MET A 310 15.04 20.69 -28.36
C MET A 310 13.65 20.35 -27.84
N LEU A 311 13.53 19.88 -26.59
CA LEU A 311 12.25 19.60 -25.97
C LEU A 311 11.35 20.84 -25.94
N ALA A 312 11.88 21.98 -25.52
CA ALA A 312 11.11 23.21 -25.46
C ALA A 312 10.57 23.65 -26.83
N GLN A 313 11.29 23.34 -27.91
CA GLN A 313 10.89 23.66 -29.29
C GLN A 313 9.84 22.68 -29.84
N GLU A 314 9.92 21.41 -29.47
CA GLU A 314 9.00 20.36 -29.93
C GLU A 314 7.66 20.35 -29.14
N LEU A 315 7.64 20.95 -27.95
CA LEU A 315 6.43 21.08 -27.14
C LEU A 315 5.44 22.11 -27.76
N PRO A 316 4.14 21.92 -27.55
CA PRO A 316 3.16 22.94 -27.92
C PRO A 316 3.49 24.28 -27.28
N ARG A 317 3.31 25.38 -28.01
CA ARG A 317 3.48 26.73 -27.47
C ARG A 317 2.60 26.92 -26.23
N GLU A 318 3.11 27.70 -25.27
CA GLU A 318 2.40 28.00 -24.00
C GLU A 318 2.08 26.75 -23.17
N SER A 319 2.79 25.63 -23.42
CA SER A 319 2.70 24.43 -22.59
C SER A 319 3.83 24.39 -21.57
N THR A 320 3.62 23.61 -20.51
CA THR A 320 4.62 23.28 -19.50
C THR A 320 4.74 21.77 -19.40
N LEU A 321 5.93 21.25 -19.70
CA LEU A 321 6.26 19.84 -19.49
C LEU A 321 6.75 19.63 -18.06
N LEU A 322 6.19 18.59 -17.41
CA LEU A 322 6.69 18.04 -16.16
C LEU A 322 7.15 16.61 -16.45
N ALA A 323 8.47 16.40 -16.46
CA ALA A 323 9.07 15.11 -16.82
C ALA A 323 9.90 14.54 -15.68
N GLY A 324 9.61 13.28 -15.31
CA GLY A 324 10.48 12.54 -14.40
C GLY A 324 11.85 12.30 -15.05
N SER A 325 12.91 12.63 -14.33
CA SER A 325 14.30 12.54 -14.81
C SER A 325 15.20 11.99 -13.72
N VAL A 326 16.29 11.37 -14.12
CA VAL A 326 17.45 11.15 -13.26
C VAL A 326 18.45 12.25 -13.56
N ARG A 327 18.89 12.96 -12.52
CA ARG A 327 19.98 13.95 -12.61
C ARG A 327 21.22 13.39 -11.94
N ARG A 328 22.35 13.53 -12.58
CA ARG A 328 23.65 13.14 -12.05
C ARG A 328 24.44 14.40 -11.64
N GLU A 329 25.14 14.32 -10.55
CA GLU A 329 26.02 15.36 -10.06
C GLU A 329 27.32 14.72 -9.56
N SER A 330 28.47 15.29 -9.97
CA SER A 330 29.77 14.84 -9.48
C SER A 330 30.27 15.83 -8.42
N ASP A 331 30.64 15.33 -7.25
CA ASP A 331 31.24 16.16 -6.21
C ASP A 331 32.70 16.48 -6.54
N ALA A 332 33.30 17.37 -5.75
CA ALA A 332 34.69 17.82 -5.97
C ALA A 332 35.75 16.67 -5.90
N ALA A 333 35.37 15.52 -5.34
CA ALA A 333 36.19 14.31 -5.28
C ALA A 333 35.93 13.36 -6.46
N GLY A 334 35.07 13.74 -7.41
CA GLY A 334 34.68 12.92 -8.56
C GLY A 334 33.67 11.80 -8.23
N LYS A 335 33.09 11.81 -7.05
CA LYS A 335 32.06 10.84 -6.68
C LYS A 335 30.72 11.26 -7.26
N GLU A 336 30.13 10.38 -8.04
CA GLU A 336 28.82 10.60 -8.65
C GLU A 336 27.68 10.40 -7.64
N ARG A 337 26.70 11.30 -7.71
CA ARG A 337 25.42 11.21 -7.00
C ARG A 337 24.29 11.28 -8.01
N TYR A 338 23.29 10.44 -7.82
CA TYR A 338 22.12 10.40 -8.66
C TYR A 338 20.90 10.86 -7.86
N TYR A 339 20.11 11.75 -8.46
CA TYR A 339 18.90 12.31 -7.86
C TYR A 339 17.69 11.93 -8.70
N ASN A 340 16.62 11.53 -8.05
CA ASN A 340 15.32 11.43 -8.69
C ASN A 340 14.76 12.87 -8.79
N SER A 341 14.50 13.35 -9.99
CA SER A 341 14.25 14.75 -10.26
C SER A 341 13.03 14.96 -11.12
N LEU A 342 12.39 16.10 -10.99
CA LEU A 342 11.36 16.60 -11.87
C LEU A 342 11.93 17.74 -12.72
N ALA A 343 12.01 17.53 -14.03
CA ALA A 343 12.33 18.59 -14.97
C ALA A 343 11.04 19.32 -15.37
N VAL A 344 11.01 20.63 -15.18
CA VAL A 344 9.92 21.51 -15.60
C VAL A 344 10.42 22.37 -16.76
N ILE A 345 9.83 22.22 -17.93
CA ILE A 345 10.28 22.86 -19.17
C ILE A 345 9.10 23.59 -19.81
N ALA A 346 9.26 24.90 -20.03
CA ALA A 346 8.26 25.68 -20.77
C ALA A 346 8.48 25.53 -22.29
N GLY A 347 7.41 25.25 -23.01
CA GLY A 347 7.42 25.29 -24.48
C GLY A 347 7.73 26.68 -24.97
N ALA A 348 8.75 26.81 -25.85
CA ALA A 348 9.23 28.07 -26.35
C ALA A 348 9.28 28.08 -27.88
N PRO A 349 9.14 29.25 -28.53
CA PRO A 349 9.42 29.42 -29.97
C PRO A 349 10.89 29.09 -30.28
N ALA A 350 11.15 28.61 -31.47
CA ALA A 350 12.54 28.39 -31.93
C ALA A 350 13.38 29.65 -31.75
N GLY A 351 14.52 29.49 -31.08
CA GLY A 351 15.46 30.60 -30.81
C GLY A 351 15.17 31.42 -29.54
N ALA A 352 14.08 31.13 -28.81
CA ALA A 352 13.84 31.74 -27.52
C ALA A 352 14.48 30.93 -26.39
N ALA A 353 14.94 31.61 -25.33
CA ALA A 353 15.42 30.94 -24.13
C ALA A 353 14.28 30.17 -23.45
N SER A 354 14.48 28.91 -23.21
CA SER A 354 13.51 28.09 -22.45
C SER A 354 13.66 28.39 -20.96
N HIS A 355 12.52 28.63 -20.28
CA HIS A 355 12.52 28.63 -18.84
C HIS A 355 12.50 27.18 -18.36
N ARG A 356 13.48 26.81 -17.55
CA ARG A 356 13.65 25.45 -17.00
C ARG A 356 13.94 25.50 -15.50
N ILE A 357 13.32 24.59 -14.79
CA ILE A 357 13.57 24.36 -13.37
C ILE A 357 13.73 22.86 -13.19
N VAL A 358 14.73 22.45 -12.43
CA VAL A 358 14.90 21.05 -12.01
C VAL A 358 14.71 21.01 -10.50
N VAL A 359 13.81 20.18 -10.03
CA VAL A 359 13.53 19.96 -8.61
C VAL A 359 13.92 18.53 -8.27
N ASP A 360 14.86 18.39 -7.35
CA ASP A 360 15.25 17.10 -6.82
C ASP A 360 14.33 16.71 -5.67
N TYR A 361 13.97 15.44 -5.62
CA TYR A 361 13.28 14.84 -4.48
C TYR A 361 13.85 13.46 -4.21
N TYR A 362 13.83 13.06 -2.95
CA TYR A 362 14.49 11.86 -2.47
C TYR A 362 13.57 10.65 -2.54
#